data_fe177fdc95cb988164f1e92ce85b5f1e
#
_entry.id   fe177fdc95cb988164f1e92ce85b5f1e
#
_cell.length_a   1.000
_cell.length_b   1.000
_cell.length_c   1.000
_cell.angle_alpha   90.00
_cell.angle_beta   90.00
_cell.angle_gamma   90.00
#
_symmetry.space_group_name_H-M   'P 1'
#
loop_
_entity.id
_entity.type
_entity.pdbx_description
1 polymer ?
#
loop_
_entity_poly.entity_id
_entity_poly.type
_entity_poly.pdbx_seq_one_letter_code
_entity_poly.pdbx_strand_id
1 'polypeptide(L)'
;MPKINDEYDIGKAFEAIENELIASMIRNMKRHKLEEIEEDKQWTMWQAEMLKSLEKYKKENQKKYKDVFKDINKQIKTLISIANTEGQMSQEISIFNAIKNGFKAKRVSKGAYGEFFKLNERKLEALIKATMDDMKKAETAVLRMANDQYRKVIYNAQVYANTGAGTYEKAVDMATKDMLEAGLNCIVYANGARHLLSDYADMAIRTASKRAYLQGEGLKRQEWGISTVIVNKRGNPCPKCLPFCGKVLIDDVWSGGKASDGPYPLMSKAIEYGLYHPRCKDSHTTYFPGISTADDTWTEKELEDIGIKAKQEAKQQYAKRQVEKFKRLEKYSLDKDNQECYKRKSQQWENEADRFKNVKRELEKISDHSPVSIFDIKSKYKEDILETINDCPDIIHQFIQQHRDDIVFINESALTGNRENKNGIRVNFKTDFKNERGKWTGTFHEIGHRVDRLSGRMSHRPEFKEALEKDFANIVNGYQKMYNCTIEEAYKEIGNAIKGPEFHSVSDLFGAMSGGQCVGDYCHNKPGYWNKLGRLGREAFAHFFEAMSRRDSGKIDILKQSFPQAYKMFEDMIGELL
;
A
#
# COMPACT_ATOMS: atom_id res chain seq x y z
N MET A 1 6.97 -8.87 -28.62
CA MET A 1 7.58 -8.19 -27.47
C MET A 1 6.53 -7.42 -26.70
N PRO A 2 6.63 -7.25 -25.38
CA PRO A 2 5.77 -6.34 -24.63
C PRO A 2 5.90 -4.93 -25.21
N LYS A 3 4.79 -4.17 -25.27
CA LYS A 3 4.83 -2.75 -25.58
C LYS A 3 5.55 -2.03 -24.43
N ILE A 4 6.46 -1.14 -24.77
CA ILE A 4 7.18 -0.30 -23.82
C ILE A 4 6.46 1.04 -23.81
N ASN A 5 5.70 1.31 -22.73
CA ASN A 5 4.96 2.56 -22.54
C ASN A 5 5.62 3.44 -21.47
N ASP A 6 6.35 2.84 -20.54
CA ASP A 6 7.05 3.51 -19.46
C ASP A 6 8.39 2.80 -19.11
N GLU A 7 9.14 3.37 -18.18
CA GLU A 7 10.42 2.83 -17.72
C GLU A 7 10.29 1.45 -17.02
N TYR A 8 9.11 1.09 -16.53
CA TYR A 8 8.86 -0.21 -15.88
C TYR A 8 8.71 -1.35 -16.90
N ASP A 9 8.39 -1.04 -18.14
CA ASP A 9 8.23 -2.03 -19.21
C ASP A 9 9.57 -2.46 -19.81
N ILE A 10 10.62 -1.66 -19.65
CA ILE A 10 11.97 -1.99 -20.15
C ILE A 10 12.50 -3.27 -19.49
N GLY A 11 12.40 -3.39 -18.15
CA GLY A 11 12.79 -4.61 -17.44
C GLY A 11 12.06 -5.84 -17.95
N LYS A 12 10.76 -5.74 -18.20
CA LYS A 12 9.94 -6.83 -18.78
C LYS A 12 10.37 -7.20 -20.21
N ALA A 13 10.77 -6.22 -21.03
CA ALA A 13 11.25 -6.48 -22.38
C ALA A 13 12.57 -7.28 -22.36
N PHE A 14 13.50 -6.94 -21.47
CA PHE A 14 14.72 -7.70 -21.29
C PHE A 14 14.50 -9.08 -20.66
N GLU A 15 13.56 -9.20 -19.71
CA GLU A 15 13.13 -10.49 -19.16
C GLU A 15 12.58 -11.42 -20.26
N ALA A 16 11.77 -10.90 -21.17
CA ALA A 16 11.26 -11.66 -22.31
C ALA A 16 12.40 -12.15 -23.22
N ILE A 17 13.45 -11.35 -23.42
CA ILE A 17 14.65 -11.77 -24.18
C ILE A 17 15.41 -12.87 -23.44
N GLU A 18 15.67 -12.73 -22.15
CA GLU A 18 16.35 -13.76 -21.35
C GLU A 18 15.58 -15.08 -21.35
N ASN A 19 14.27 -15.03 -21.16
CA ASN A 19 13.40 -16.21 -21.21
C ASN A 19 13.38 -16.88 -22.59
N GLU A 20 13.39 -16.11 -23.69
CA GLU A 20 13.43 -16.67 -25.04
C GLU A 20 14.81 -17.27 -25.39
N LEU A 21 15.90 -16.69 -24.90
CA LEU A 21 17.23 -17.28 -25.02
C LEU A 21 17.29 -18.67 -24.34
N ILE A 22 16.75 -18.78 -23.12
CA ILE A 22 16.62 -20.06 -22.40
C ILE A 22 15.70 -21.02 -23.18
N ALA A 23 14.52 -20.55 -23.60
CA ALA A 23 13.55 -21.35 -24.31
C ALA A 23 14.11 -21.94 -25.62
N SER A 24 14.85 -21.14 -26.38
CA SER A 24 15.44 -21.59 -27.63
C SER A 24 16.57 -22.63 -27.42
N MET A 25 17.33 -22.49 -26.33
CA MET A 25 18.30 -23.49 -25.89
C MET A 25 17.61 -24.85 -25.60
N ILE A 26 16.56 -24.83 -24.79
CA ILE A 26 15.82 -26.05 -24.42
C ILE A 26 15.14 -26.69 -25.66
N ARG A 27 14.57 -25.88 -26.57
CA ARG A 27 14.00 -26.39 -27.83
C ARG A 27 15.05 -27.09 -28.68
N ASN A 28 16.26 -26.56 -28.75
CA ASN A 28 17.35 -27.22 -29.49
C ASN A 28 17.70 -28.56 -28.84
N MET A 29 17.77 -28.66 -27.54
CA MET A 29 18.04 -29.91 -26.83
C MET A 29 16.94 -30.95 -27.09
N LYS A 30 15.66 -30.54 -27.03
CA LYS A 30 14.52 -31.42 -27.34
C LYS A 30 14.58 -31.99 -28.77
N ARG A 31 14.93 -31.16 -29.75
CA ARG A 31 15.03 -31.56 -31.14
C ARG A 31 16.12 -32.61 -31.34
N HIS A 32 17.30 -32.39 -30.79
CA HIS A 32 18.41 -33.34 -30.90
C HIS A 32 18.14 -34.66 -30.19
N LYS A 33 17.31 -34.72 -29.16
CA LYS A 33 16.85 -35.97 -28.58
C LYS A 33 16.06 -36.82 -29.57
N LEU A 34 15.16 -36.23 -30.36
CA LEU A 34 14.35 -36.96 -31.33
C LEU A 34 15.24 -37.53 -32.45
N GLU A 35 16.20 -36.74 -32.93
CA GLU A 35 17.19 -37.18 -33.92
C GLU A 35 18.07 -38.32 -33.39
N GLU A 36 18.42 -38.33 -32.12
CA GLU A 36 19.24 -39.36 -31.46
C GLU A 36 18.50 -40.72 -31.35
N ILE A 37 17.20 -40.68 -30.99
CA ILE A 37 16.34 -41.87 -30.89
C ILE A 37 16.14 -42.52 -32.26
N GLU A 38 16.04 -41.72 -33.35
CA GLU A 38 15.84 -42.20 -34.70
C GLU A 38 17.12 -42.81 -35.30
N GLU A 39 18.33 -42.35 -34.91
CA GLU A 39 19.60 -42.70 -35.52
C GLU A 39 20.55 -43.54 -34.64
N ASP A 40 20.12 -43.95 -33.41
CA ASP A 40 20.91 -44.75 -32.43
C ASP A 40 22.32 -44.20 -32.14
N LYS A 41 22.43 -42.89 -32.01
CA LYS A 41 23.70 -42.18 -31.83
C LYS A 41 24.23 -42.27 -30.41
N GLN A 42 25.57 -42.45 -30.28
CA GLN A 42 26.25 -42.40 -28.97
C GLN A 42 26.36 -40.97 -28.42
N TRP A 43 26.40 -40.81 -27.10
CA TRP A 43 26.51 -39.52 -26.40
C TRP A 43 27.70 -38.64 -26.86
N THR A 44 28.78 -39.24 -27.36
CA THR A 44 29.92 -38.50 -27.90
C THR A 44 29.59 -37.79 -29.21
N MET A 45 28.82 -38.45 -30.08
CA MET A 45 28.31 -37.87 -31.34
C MET A 45 27.29 -36.79 -31.06
N TRP A 46 26.38 -37.02 -30.10
CA TRP A 46 25.42 -36.03 -29.62
C TRP A 46 26.11 -34.75 -29.18
N GLN A 47 27.17 -34.83 -28.35
CA GLN A 47 27.92 -33.65 -27.90
C GLN A 47 28.50 -32.86 -29.07
N ALA A 48 29.08 -33.52 -30.06
CA ALA A 48 29.65 -32.85 -31.22
C ALA A 48 28.59 -32.11 -32.05
N GLU A 49 27.41 -32.70 -32.21
CA GLU A 49 26.27 -32.07 -32.91
C GLU A 49 25.69 -30.91 -32.13
N MET A 50 25.57 -31.03 -30.81
CA MET A 50 25.13 -29.95 -29.96
C MET A 50 26.08 -28.76 -30.00
N LEU A 51 27.40 -28.98 -30.08
CA LEU A 51 28.37 -27.89 -30.23
C LEU A 51 28.25 -27.19 -31.60
N LYS A 52 27.96 -27.95 -32.71
CA LYS A 52 27.61 -27.32 -33.99
C LYS A 52 26.34 -26.52 -33.93
N SER A 53 25.34 -27.03 -33.23
CA SER A 53 24.07 -26.33 -32.98
C SER A 53 24.27 -25.05 -32.14
N LEU A 54 25.21 -25.06 -31.20
CA LEU A 54 25.58 -23.88 -30.43
C LEU A 54 26.12 -22.75 -31.31
N GLU A 55 26.97 -23.04 -32.29
CA GLU A 55 27.47 -22.00 -33.20
C GLU A 55 26.35 -21.41 -34.08
N LYS A 56 25.41 -22.23 -34.52
CA LYS A 56 24.21 -21.76 -35.21
C LYS A 56 23.35 -20.89 -34.29
N TYR A 57 23.06 -21.34 -33.07
CA TYR A 57 22.32 -20.62 -32.04
C TYR A 57 22.92 -19.25 -31.78
N LYS A 58 24.24 -19.16 -31.62
CA LYS A 58 24.97 -17.92 -31.42
C LYS A 58 24.77 -16.92 -32.56
N LYS A 59 24.94 -17.36 -33.82
CA LYS A 59 24.77 -16.50 -35.00
C LYS A 59 23.33 -16.02 -35.16
N GLU A 60 22.37 -16.91 -34.97
CA GLU A 60 20.93 -16.57 -35.07
C GLU A 60 20.50 -15.55 -33.99
N ASN A 61 20.93 -15.75 -32.75
CA ASN A 61 20.61 -14.82 -31.67
C ASN A 61 21.29 -13.45 -31.84
N GLN A 62 22.54 -13.41 -32.28
CA GLN A 62 23.20 -12.16 -32.61
C GLN A 62 22.45 -11.37 -33.69
N LYS A 63 22.00 -12.04 -34.74
CA LYS A 63 21.21 -11.42 -35.81
C LYS A 63 19.83 -10.97 -35.30
N LYS A 64 19.10 -11.87 -34.62
CA LYS A 64 17.74 -11.64 -34.11
C LYS A 64 17.68 -10.46 -33.16
N TYR A 65 18.60 -10.36 -32.19
CA TYR A 65 18.53 -9.34 -31.16
C TYR A 65 19.21 -8.03 -31.50
N LYS A 66 19.98 -7.95 -32.60
CA LYS A 66 20.60 -6.69 -33.02
C LYS A 66 19.57 -5.56 -33.25
N ASP A 67 18.51 -5.85 -33.99
CA ASP A 67 17.46 -4.86 -34.30
C ASP A 67 16.55 -4.63 -33.10
N VAL A 68 16.26 -5.68 -32.34
CA VAL A 68 15.48 -5.61 -31.11
C VAL A 68 16.13 -4.68 -30.06
N PHE A 69 17.43 -4.85 -29.80
CA PHE A 69 18.17 -3.98 -28.90
C PHE A 69 18.22 -2.54 -29.40
N LYS A 70 18.39 -2.34 -30.73
CA LYS A 70 18.35 -1.00 -31.32
C LYS A 70 17.03 -0.29 -31.06
N ASP A 71 15.92 -1.00 -31.19
CA ASP A 71 14.58 -0.47 -30.93
C ASP A 71 14.36 -0.14 -29.45
N ILE A 72 14.73 -1.04 -28.54
CA ILE A 72 14.65 -0.81 -27.08
C ILE A 72 15.49 0.42 -26.73
N ASN A 73 16.71 0.52 -27.23
CA ASN A 73 17.62 1.63 -26.98
C ASN A 73 17.05 2.99 -27.46
N LYS A 74 16.35 3.00 -28.62
CA LYS A 74 15.66 4.20 -29.07
C LYS A 74 14.55 4.61 -28.13
N GLN A 75 13.77 3.66 -27.62
CA GLN A 75 12.70 3.92 -26.67
C GLN A 75 13.23 4.40 -25.30
N ILE A 76 14.32 3.81 -24.81
CA ILE A 76 15.01 4.27 -23.58
C ILE A 76 15.41 5.76 -23.72
N LYS A 77 16.03 6.13 -24.85
CA LYS A 77 16.39 7.53 -25.11
C LYS A 77 15.17 8.45 -25.06
N THR A 78 14.07 8.05 -25.67
CA THR A 78 12.82 8.79 -25.68
C THR A 78 12.24 8.96 -24.27
N LEU A 79 12.17 7.88 -23.47
CA LEU A 79 11.66 7.93 -22.10
C LEU A 79 12.47 8.86 -21.20
N ILE A 80 13.79 8.81 -21.28
CA ILE A 80 14.66 9.72 -20.51
C ILE A 80 14.42 11.18 -20.90
N SER A 81 14.23 11.46 -22.20
CA SER A 81 13.95 12.82 -22.68
C SER A 81 12.55 13.31 -22.25
N ILE A 82 11.53 12.45 -22.28
CA ILE A 82 10.18 12.75 -21.80
C ILE A 82 10.22 13.07 -20.30
N ALA A 83 10.89 12.24 -19.49
CA ALA A 83 11.01 12.47 -18.05
C ALA A 83 11.61 13.86 -17.73
N ASN A 84 12.59 14.32 -18.50
CA ASN A 84 13.13 15.68 -18.33
C ASN A 84 12.09 16.76 -18.62
N THR A 85 11.32 16.62 -19.71
CA THR A 85 10.26 17.57 -20.07
C THR A 85 9.14 17.60 -19.03
N GLU A 86 8.72 16.44 -18.54
CA GLU A 86 7.72 16.32 -17.48
C GLU A 86 8.18 17.01 -16.18
N GLY A 87 9.45 16.84 -15.80
CA GLY A 87 10.04 17.55 -14.67
C GLY A 87 9.97 19.07 -14.83
N GLN A 88 10.27 19.58 -16.03
CA GLN A 88 10.14 21.01 -16.33
C GLN A 88 8.70 21.50 -16.16
N MET A 89 7.73 20.80 -16.74
CA MET A 89 6.31 21.20 -16.68
C MET A 89 5.77 21.14 -15.25
N SER A 90 6.06 20.07 -14.52
CA SER A 90 5.64 19.91 -13.12
C SER A 90 6.16 21.03 -12.24
N GLN A 91 7.44 21.37 -12.40
CA GLN A 91 8.07 22.42 -11.62
C GLN A 91 7.52 23.82 -11.96
N GLU A 92 7.25 24.10 -13.22
CA GLU A 92 6.67 25.39 -13.62
C GLU A 92 5.28 25.59 -13.01
N ILE A 93 4.44 24.56 -13.01
CA ILE A 93 3.13 24.57 -12.33
C ILE A 93 3.29 24.83 -10.82
N SER A 94 4.25 24.16 -10.17
CA SER A 94 4.52 24.35 -8.74
C SER A 94 4.91 25.80 -8.42
N ILE A 95 5.78 26.41 -9.24
CA ILE A 95 6.18 27.81 -9.06
C ILE A 95 5.00 28.76 -9.24
N PHE A 96 4.17 28.58 -10.27
CA PHE A 96 2.99 29.42 -10.46
C PHE A 96 1.99 29.31 -9.32
N ASN A 97 1.81 28.12 -8.77
CA ASN A 97 0.95 27.94 -7.59
C ASN A 97 1.53 28.65 -6.35
N ALA A 98 2.83 28.60 -6.15
CA ALA A 98 3.48 29.32 -5.06
C ALA A 98 3.36 30.85 -5.23
N ILE A 99 3.50 31.37 -6.46
CA ILE A 99 3.30 32.81 -6.77
C ILE A 99 1.86 33.24 -6.45
N LYS A 100 0.86 32.42 -6.81
CA LYS A 100 -0.55 32.69 -6.45
C LYS A 100 -0.76 32.76 -4.94
N ASN A 101 0.03 31.97 -4.18
CA ASN A 101 0.01 31.96 -2.72
C ASN A 101 0.94 33.00 -2.07
N GLY A 102 1.43 33.99 -2.85
CA GLY A 102 2.19 35.12 -2.34
C GLY A 102 3.71 35.00 -2.41
N PHE A 103 4.26 33.95 -3.02
CA PHE A 103 5.71 33.83 -3.22
C PHE A 103 6.22 34.87 -4.22
N LYS A 104 7.23 35.65 -3.83
CA LYS A 104 7.84 36.68 -4.67
C LYS A 104 9.00 36.07 -5.47
N ALA A 105 8.70 35.45 -6.62
CA ALA A 105 9.71 34.95 -7.54
C ALA A 105 10.03 35.98 -8.62
N LYS A 106 11.30 36.03 -9.03
CA LYS A 106 11.77 36.88 -10.11
C LYS A 106 12.56 36.04 -11.12
N ARG A 107 12.12 36.03 -12.38
CA ARG A 107 12.86 35.35 -13.45
C ARG A 107 14.24 35.96 -13.62
N VAL A 108 15.24 35.11 -13.78
CA VAL A 108 16.62 35.48 -14.09
C VAL A 108 16.68 36.02 -15.53
N SER A 109 17.58 36.96 -15.80
CA SER A 109 17.69 37.58 -17.14
C SER A 109 18.08 36.56 -18.21
N LYS A 110 17.54 36.72 -19.43
CA LYS A 110 17.75 35.80 -20.56
C LYS A 110 19.23 35.53 -20.91
N GLY A 111 20.12 36.51 -20.69
CA GLY A 111 21.56 36.34 -20.97
C GLY A 111 22.28 35.36 -20.05
N ALA A 112 22.04 35.44 -18.74
CA ALA A 112 22.59 34.50 -17.78
C ALA A 112 21.96 33.10 -17.93
N TYR A 113 20.70 33.02 -18.35
CA TYR A 113 19.96 31.78 -18.55
C TYR A 113 20.45 30.96 -19.76
N GLY A 114 20.91 31.62 -20.83
CA GLY A 114 21.31 30.95 -22.07
C GLY A 114 22.52 30.01 -21.90
N GLU A 115 23.51 30.36 -21.07
CA GLU A 115 24.67 29.49 -20.80
C GLU A 115 24.29 28.29 -19.94
N PHE A 116 23.44 28.48 -18.92
CA PHE A 116 22.94 27.40 -18.09
C PHE A 116 22.09 26.40 -18.87
N PHE A 117 21.26 26.89 -19.82
CA PHE A 117 20.49 26.02 -20.68
C PHE A 117 21.36 25.07 -21.49
N LYS A 118 22.40 25.57 -22.12
CA LYS A 118 23.39 24.76 -22.86
C LYS A 118 24.11 23.76 -21.98
N LEU A 119 24.44 24.13 -20.74
CA LEU A 119 25.10 23.23 -19.79
C LEU A 119 24.15 22.08 -19.38
N ASN A 120 22.88 22.38 -19.12
CA ASN A 120 21.90 21.38 -18.73
C ASN A 120 21.54 20.43 -19.89
N GLU A 121 21.48 20.94 -21.11
CA GLU A 121 21.32 20.12 -22.33
C GLU A 121 22.49 19.12 -22.48
N ARG A 122 23.72 19.57 -22.31
CA ARG A 122 24.91 18.70 -22.31
C ARG A 122 24.88 17.66 -21.18
N LYS A 123 24.40 18.01 -19.98
CA LYS A 123 24.24 17.06 -18.87
C LYS A 123 23.22 15.99 -19.21
N LEU A 124 22.08 16.33 -19.82
CA LEU A 124 21.06 15.39 -20.27
C LEU A 124 21.61 14.46 -21.35
N GLU A 125 22.29 15.00 -22.35
CA GLU A 125 22.95 14.20 -23.40
C GLU A 125 23.98 13.24 -22.84
N ALA A 126 24.81 13.71 -21.90
CA ALA A 126 25.80 12.86 -21.21
C ALA A 126 25.14 11.72 -20.42
N LEU A 127 24.04 12.00 -19.71
CA LEU A 127 23.26 11.00 -19.00
C LEU A 127 22.70 9.94 -19.96
N ILE A 128 22.08 10.37 -21.06
CA ILE A 128 21.55 9.47 -22.09
C ILE A 128 22.68 8.61 -22.67
N LYS A 129 23.79 9.22 -23.06
CA LYS A 129 24.94 8.51 -23.63
C LYS A 129 25.50 7.47 -22.68
N ALA A 130 25.75 7.83 -21.42
CA ALA A 130 26.26 6.89 -20.40
C ALA A 130 25.30 5.72 -20.20
N THR A 131 24.00 5.99 -20.11
CA THR A 131 22.97 4.94 -19.99
C THR A 131 22.97 4.01 -21.20
N MET A 132 23.07 4.56 -22.42
CA MET A 132 23.11 3.75 -23.65
C MET A 132 24.38 2.90 -23.75
N ASP A 133 25.53 3.43 -23.35
CA ASP A 133 26.80 2.68 -23.35
C ASP A 133 26.78 1.52 -22.34
N ASP A 134 26.17 1.72 -21.19
CA ASP A 134 25.99 0.67 -20.18
C ASP A 134 25.00 -0.39 -20.64
N MET A 135 23.90 -0.01 -21.30
CA MET A 135 22.96 -0.98 -21.87
C MET A 135 23.58 -1.82 -22.97
N LYS A 136 24.38 -1.27 -23.86
CA LYS A 136 25.13 -2.04 -24.89
C LYS A 136 26.08 -3.07 -24.28
N LYS A 137 26.77 -2.72 -23.19
CA LYS A 137 27.61 -3.69 -22.46
C LYS A 137 26.77 -4.82 -21.88
N ALA A 138 25.64 -4.51 -21.29
CA ALA A 138 24.71 -5.47 -20.70
C ALA A 138 24.08 -6.39 -21.75
N GLU A 139 23.69 -5.86 -22.92
CA GLU A 139 23.20 -6.62 -24.09
C GLU A 139 24.23 -7.61 -24.60
N THR A 140 25.48 -7.19 -24.70
CA THR A 140 26.59 -8.08 -25.09
C THR A 140 26.83 -9.16 -24.04
N ALA A 141 26.74 -8.81 -22.77
CA ALA A 141 26.95 -9.74 -21.65
C ALA A 141 25.88 -10.84 -21.62
N VAL A 142 24.60 -10.54 -21.89
CA VAL A 142 23.53 -11.55 -21.86
C VAL A 142 23.66 -12.56 -23.01
N LEU A 143 24.00 -12.10 -24.23
CA LEU A 143 24.23 -12.99 -25.35
C LEU A 143 25.45 -13.90 -25.13
N ARG A 144 26.53 -13.35 -24.57
CA ARG A 144 27.70 -14.14 -24.19
C ARG A 144 27.35 -15.15 -23.10
N MET A 145 26.66 -14.73 -22.04
CA MET A 145 26.26 -15.61 -20.96
C MET A 145 25.36 -16.75 -21.45
N ALA A 146 24.40 -16.47 -22.34
CA ALA A 146 23.55 -17.51 -22.96
C ALA A 146 24.37 -18.57 -23.67
N ASN A 147 25.39 -18.16 -24.45
CA ASN A 147 26.30 -19.08 -25.13
C ASN A 147 27.14 -19.90 -24.14
N ASP A 148 27.70 -19.27 -23.10
CA ASP A 148 28.52 -19.94 -22.10
C ASP A 148 27.68 -20.93 -21.25
N GLN A 149 26.45 -20.57 -20.89
CA GLN A 149 25.54 -21.49 -20.20
C GLN A 149 25.12 -22.65 -21.08
N TYR A 150 24.82 -22.41 -22.37
CA TYR A 150 24.48 -23.50 -23.29
C TYR A 150 25.63 -24.50 -23.44
N ARG A 151 26.86 -24.02 -23.60
CA ARG A 151 28.06 -24.88 -23.63
C ARG A 151 28.22 -25.69 -22.32
N LYS A 152 28.03 -25.05 -21.16
CA LYS A 152 28.10 -25.73 -19.87
C LYS A 152 27.02 -26.82 -19.75
N VAL A 153 25.80 -26.53 -20.20
CA VAL A 153 24.68 -27.47 -20.17
C VAL A 153 24.95 -28.67 -21.04
N ILE A 154 25.48 -28.48 -22.28
CA ILE A 154 25.85 -29.57 -23.17
C ILE A 154 26.86 -30.51 -22.49
N TYR A 155 27.91 -29.93 -21.89
CA TYR A 155 28.94 -30.72 -21.20
C TYR A 155 28.37 -31.47 -19.99
N ASN A 156 27.64 -30.79 -19.13
CA ASN A 156 27.08 -31.38 -17.91
C ASN A 156 26.03 -32.45 -18.21
N ALA A 157 25.19 -32.28 -19.25
CA ALA A 157 24.21 -33.28 -19.64
C ALA A 157 24.88 -34.62 -20.03
N GLN A 158 25.98 -34.56 -20.74
CA GLN A 158 26.78 -35.76 -21.06
C GLN A 158 27.36 -36.40 -19.79
N VAL A 159 27.92 -35.61 -18.87
CA VAL A 159 28.45 -36.13 -17.59
C VAL A 159 27.35 -36.83 -16.80
N TYR A 160 26.21 -36.21 -16.64
CA TYR A 160 25.09 -36.80 -15.90
C TYR A 160 24.51 -38.05 -16.56
N ALA A 161 24.41 -38.08 -17.89
CA ALA A 161 23.99 -39.26 -18.60
C ALA A 161 24.94 -40.45 -18.39
N ASN A 162 26.25 -40.19 -18.41
CA ASN A 162 27.27 -41.23 -18.18
C ASN A 162 27.37 -41.66 -16.71
N THR A 163 26.94 -40.86 -15.76
CA THR A 163 27.00 -41.16 -14.31
C THR A 163 25.71 -41.73 -13.74
N GLY A 164 24.71 -42.05 -14.56
CA GLY A 164 23.53 -42.77 -14.16
C GLY A 164 22.29 -41.91 -13.84
N ALA A 165 22.10 -40.81 -14.57
CA ALA A 165 20.86 -40.01 -14.49
C ALA A 165 19.60 -40.80 -14.91
N GLY A 166 19.76 -41.92 -15.56
CA GLY A 166 18.71 -42.86 -15.96
C GLY A 166 17.99 -42.50 -17.25
N THR A 167 17.63 -41.24 -17.45
CA THR A 167 16.96 -40.74 -18.67
C THR A 167 17.62 -39.50 -19.21
N TYR A 168 17.45 -39.25 -20.50
CA TYR A 168 17.89 -38.01 -21.16
C TYR A 168 17.30 -36.76 -20.47
N GLU A 169 16.01 -36.78 -20.17
CA GLU A 169 15.28 -35.69 -19.52
C GLU A 169 15.90 -35.36 -18.19
N LYS A 170 16.16 -36.36 -17.35
CA LYS A 170 16.78 -36.15 -16.03
C LYS A 170 18.20 -35.60 -16.14
N ALA A 171 19.00 -36.09 -17.11
CA ALA A 171 20.35 -35.57 -17.34
C ALA A 171 20.33 -34.12 -17.77
N VAL A 172 19.42 -33.73 -18.68
CA VAL A 172 19.25 -32.34 -19.10
C VAL A 172 18.72 -31.47 -17.97
N ASP A 173 17.74 -31.92 -17.20
CA ASP A 173 17.20 -31.19 -16.04
C ASP A 173 18.28 -30.94 -15.00
N MET A 174 19.11 -31.94 -14.69
CA MET A 174 20.25 -31.74 -13.75
C MET A 174 21.26 -30.74 -14.32
N ALA A 175 21.56 -30.78 -15.61
CA ALA A 175 22.51 -29.87 -16.25
C ALA A 175 21.99 -28.43 -16.34
N THR A 176 20.68 -28.23 -16.50
CA THR A 176 20.05 -26.91 -16.65
C THR A 176 19.59 -26.31 -15.33
N LYS A 177 19.50 -27.08 -14.26
CA LYS A 177 18.91 -26.66 -12.97
C LYS A 177 19.47 -25.34 -12.44
N ASP A 178 20.78 -25.22 -12.33
CA ASP A 178 21.41 -24.00 -11.80
C ASP A 178 21.08 -22.77 -12.65
N MET A 179 21.10 -22.93 -13.99
CA MET A 179 20.74 -21.88 -14.92
C MET A 179 19.27 -21.49 -14.80
N LEU A 180 18.37 -22.47 -14.70
CA LEU A 180 16.93 -22.22 -14.55
C LEU A 180 16.59 -21.61 -13.19
N GLU A 181 17.30 -21.98 -12.13
CA GLU A 181 17.14 -21.39 -10.82
C GLU A 181 17.60 -19.93 -10.77
N ALA A 182 18.76 -19.66 -11.31
CA ALA A 182 19.41 -18.35 -11.25
C ALA A 182 19.03 -17.41 -12.41
N GLY A 183 18.55 -17.95 -13.55
CA GLY A 183 18.45 -17.22 -14.81
C GLY A 183 19.80 -16.96 -15.45
N LEU A 184 19.83 -16.10 -16.49
CA LEU A 184 21.07 -15.68 -17.16
C LEU A 184 21.76 -14.55 -16.38
N ASN A 185 22.33 -14.85 -15.20
CA ASN A 185 23.02 -13.89 -14.32
C ASN A 185 24.27 -13.31 -14.97
N CYS A 186 24.09 -12.43 -15.96
CA CYS A 186 25.17 -11.93 -16.83
C CYS A 186 25.86 -10.68 -16.33
N ILE A 187 25.23 -9.92 -15.43
CA ILE A 187 25.75 -8.65 -14.91
C ILE A 187 26.50 -8.91 -13.61
N VAL A 188 27.77 -8.56 -13.56
CA VAL A 188 28.62 -8.71 -12.38
C VAL A 188 28.91 -7.31 -11.81
N TYR A 189 28.52 -7.09 -10.56
CA TYR A 189 28.80 -5.84 -9.85
C TYR A 189 30.21 -5.86 -9.23
N ALA A 190 30.72 -4.70 -8.85
CA ALA A 190 32.04 -4.55 -8.24
C ALA A 190 32.24 -5.38 -6.97
N ASN A 191 31.18 -5.68 -6.23
CA ASN A 191 31.19 -6.56 -5.06
C ASN A 191 31.08 -8.06 -5.41
N GLY A 192 31.17 -8.43 -6.70
CA GLY A 192 31.04 -9.80 -7.19
C GLY A 192 29.62 -10.34 -7.30
N ALA A 193 28.59 -9.59 -6.84
CA ALA A 193 27.20 -10.00 -6.95
C ALA A 193 26.76 -10.07 -8.42
N ARG A 194 26.02 -11.14 -8.78
CA ARG A 194 25.51 -11.36 -10.12
C ARG A 194 24.03 -11.05 -10.19
N HIS A 195 23.62 -10.40 -11.28
CA HIS A 195 22.23 -9.96 -11.50
C HIS A 195 21.76 -10.31 -12.91
N LEU A 196 20.44 -10.46 -13.06
CA LEU A 196 19.78 -10.58 -14.35
C LEU A 196 19.92 -9.28 -15.15
N LEU A 197 19.88 -9.38 -16.47
CA LEU A 197 19.85 -8.20 -17.35
C LEU A 197 18.58 -7.37 -17.11
N SER A 198 17.43 -8.04 -16.94
CA SER A 198 16.14 -7.41 -16.64
C SER A 198 16.20 -6.55 -15.36
N ASP A 199 16.77 -7.09 -14.28
CA ASP A 199 16.97 -6.37 -13.02
C ASP A 199 17.90 -5.17 -13.14
N TYR A 200 18.96 -5.35 -13.92
CA TYR A 200 19.93 -4.28 -14.18
C TYR A 200 19.31 -3.17 -15.03
N ALA A 201 18.61 -3.53 -16.10
CA ALA A 201 17.94 -2.59 -16.99
C ALA A 201 16.88 -1.77 -16.23
N ASP A 202 16.03 -2.45 -15.44
CA ASP A 202 15.05 -1.78 -14.58
C ASP A 202 15.71 -0.75 -13.65
N MET A 203 16.80 -1.13 -12.99
CA MET A 203 17.56 -0.24 -12.11
C MET A 203 18.17 0.95 -12.87
N ALA A 204 18.85 0.69 -13.98
CA ALA A 204 19.57 1.70 -14.73
C ALA A 204 18.63 2.74 -15.35
N ILE A 205 17.56 2.27 -15.98
CA ILE A 205 16.61 3.14 -16.68
C ILE A 205 15.80 3.98 -15.70
N ARG A 206 15.26 3.40 -14.63
CA ARG A 206 14.56 4.18 -13.58
C ARG A 206 15.47 5.22 -12.94
N THR A 207 16.73 4.88 -12.70
CA THR A 207 17.68 5.84 -12.16
C THR A 207 17.97 6.98 -13.14
N ALA A 208 18.11 6.66 -14.42
CA ALA A 208 18.32 7.65 -15.47
C ALA A 208 17.09 8.56 -15.67
N SER A 209 15.88 7.97 -15.79
CA SER A 209 14.62 8.73 -15.90
C SER A 209 14.40 9.65 -14.69
N LYS A 210 14.64 9.14 -13.47
CA LYS A 210 14.53 9.96 -12.25
C LYS A 210 15.53 11.14 -12.26
N ARG A 211 16.77 10.90 -12.63
CA ARG A 211 17.78 11.96 -12.73
C ARG A 211 17.42 12.99 -13.81
N ALA A 212 16.90 12.55 -14.95
CA ALA A 212 16.44 13.43 -16.01
C ALA A 212 15.25 14.29 -15.55
N TYR A 213 14.30 13.70 -14.82
CA TYR A 213 13.17 14.42 -14.25
C TYR A 213 13.63 15.50 -13.26
N LEU A 214 14.49 15.15 -12.29
CA LEU A 214 15.04 16.09 -11.31
C LEU A 214 15.86 17.19 -11.97
N GLN A 215 16.56 16.88 -13.06
CA GLN A 215 17.25 17.88 -13.87
C GLN A 215 16.30 18.83 -14.56
N GLY A 216 15.15 18.35 -15.07
CA GLY A 216 14.09 19.19 -15.64
C GLY A 216 13.51 20.15 -14.61
N GLU A 217 13.18 19.64 -13.41
CA GLU A 217 12.74 20.47 -12.28
C GLU A 217 13.79 21.52 -11.91
N GLY A 218 15.06 21.11 -11.79
CA GLY A 218 16.18 21.99 -11.45
C GLY A 218 16.38 23.11 -12.47
N LEU A 219 16.22 22.82 -13.76
CA LEU A 219 16.29 23.80 -14.82
C LEU A 219 15.27 24.93 -14.61
N LYS A 220 14.03 24.57 -14.29
CA LYS A 220 12.96 25.55 -14.03
C LYS A 220 13.18 26.31 -12.73
N ARG A 221 13.62 25.67 -11.66
CA ARG A 221 14.03 26.38 -10.42
C ARG A 221 15.10 27.42 -10.71
N GLN A 222 16.12 27.05 -11.50
CA GLN A 222 17.22 27.95 -11.89
C GLN A 222 16.71 29.14 -12.71
N GLU A 223 15.78 28.94 -13.65
CA GLU A 223 15.12 29.99 -14.43
C GLU A 223 14.46 31.05 -13.54
N TRP A 224 13.91 30.61 -12.40
CA TRP A 224 13.21 31.45 -11.44
C TRP A 224 14.06 31.87 -10.23
N GLY A 225 15.38 31.59 -10.26
CA GLY A 225 16.29 31.96 -9.17
C GLY A 225 16.01 31.25 -7.85
N ILE A 226 15.46 30.03 -7.90
CA ILE A 226 15.11 29.23 -6.74
C ILE A 226 16.09 28.08 -6.62
N SER A 227 16.74 27.93 -5.43
CA SER A 227 17.71 26.87 -5.19
C SER A 227 17.37 26.00 -3.98
N THR A 228 16.31 26.33 -3.23
CA THR A 228 15.94 25.59 -2.02
C THR A 228 14.91 24.51 -2.30
N VAL A 229 15.16 23.31 -1.79
CA VAL A 229 14.30 22.13 -1.93
C VAL A 229 14.13 21.43 -0.58
N ILE A 230 13.04 20.70 -0.43
CA ILE A 230 12.80 19.84 0.73
C ILE A 230 12.74 18.39 0.28
N VAL A 231 13.50 17.50 0.93
CA VAL A 231 13.43 16.06 0.66
C VAL A 231 12.12 15.54 1.23
N ASN A 232 11.30 14.92 0.38
CA ASN A 232 9.96 14.51 0.77
C ASN A 232 9.97 13.45 1.88
N LYS A 233 9.21 13.70 2.95
CA LYS A 233 9.00 12.75 4.03
C LYS A 233 8.02 11.69 3.54
N ARG A 234 8.50 10.47 3.40
CA ARG A 234 7.77 9.33 2.85
C ARG A 234 7.62 8.24 3.91
N GLY A 235 6.48 7.57 3.97
CA GLY A 235 6.19 6.54 4.99
C GLY A 235 7.05 5.26 4.89
N ASN A 236 7.99 5.16 3.95
CA ASN A 236 8.94 4.06 3.81
C ASN A 236 10.23 4.51 3.09
N PRO A 237 11.01 5.45 3.64
CA PRO A 237 12.31 5.79 3.12
C PRO A 237 13.30 4.63 3.39
N CYS A 238 14.31 4.48 2.53
CA CYS A 238 15.37 3.53 2.81
C CYS A 238 16.32 4.07 3.90
N PRO A 239 17.07 3.21 4.60
CA PRO A 239 17.98 3.66 5.68
C PRO A 239 19.01 4.72 5.26
N LYS A 240 19.41 4.75 3.97
CA LYS A 240 20.35 5.75 3.45
C LYS A 240 19.72 7.12 3.25
N CYS A 241 18.44 7.17 2.86
CA CYS A 241 17.72 8.41 2.58
C CYS A 241 17.00 8.96 3.82
N LEU A 242 16.66 8.09 4.79
CA LEU A 242 15.94 8.46 6.02
C LEU A 242 16.53 9.69 6.73
N PRO A 243 17.88 9.84 6.89
CA PRO A 243 18.45 11.00 7.57
C PRO A 243 18.21 12.35 6.88
N PHE A 244 17.81 12.33 5.61
CA PHE A 244 17.58 13.54 4.80
C PHE A 244 16.10 13.86 4.61
N CYS A 245 15.20 12.91 4.85
CA CYS A 245 13.77 13.12 4.66
C CYS A 245 13.24 14.21 5.60
N GLY A 246 12.48 15.16 5.04
CA GLY A 246 11.98 16.35 5.74
C GLY A 246 12.94 17.52 5.81
N LYS A 247 14.23 17.33 5.48
CA LYS A 247 15.23 18.39 5.52
C LYS A 247 15.21 19.28 4.30
N VAL A 248 15.41 20.56 4.53
CA VAL A 248 15.64 21.54 3.47
C VAL A 248 17.09 21.51 3.06
N LEU A 249 17.35 21.48 1.75
CA LEU A 249 18.66 21.49 1.14
C LEU A 249 18.77 22.60 0.10
N ILE A 250 19.99 23.06 -0.14
CA ILE A 250 20.32 23.91 -1.30
C ILE A 250 20.69 22.98 -2.46
N ASP A 251 19.94 23.07 -3.55
CA ASP A 251 20.17 22.27 -4.75
C ASP A 251 21.27 22.88 -5.63
N ASP A 252 22.49 22.55 -5.32
CA ASP A 252 23.69 22.88 -6.07
C ASP A 252 23.95 21.92 -7.25
N VAL A 253 23.18 20.84 -7.37
CA VAL A 253 23.37 19.79 -8.39
C VAL A 253 22.54 20.05 -9.64
N TRP A 254 21.27 20.37 -9.49
CA TRP A 254 20.32 20.56 -10.60
C TRP A 254 19.88 21.99 -10.77
N SER A 255 19.74 22.77 -9.68
CA SER A 255 19.28 24.16 -9.74
C SER A 255 20.43 25.18 -9.71
N GLY A 256 21.68 24.75 -9.55
CA GLY A 256 22.85 25.63 -9.51
C GLY A 256 22.94 26.54 -8.28
N GLY A 257 22.33 26.11 -7.17
CA GLY A 257 22.40 26.81 -5.88
C GLY A 257 23.81 26.91 -5.33
N LYS A 258 24.03 27.87 -4.42
CA LYS A 258 25.29 28.12 -3.75
C LYS A 258 25.10 28.10 -2.23
N ALA A 259 26.15 27.77 -1.48
CA ALA A 259 26.10 27.78 -0.01
C ALA A 259 25.66 29.13 0.58
N SER A 260 25.79 30.22 -0.19
CA SER A 260 25.32 31.55 0.21
C SER A 260 23.80 31.75 0.10
N ASP A 261 23.06 30.84 -0.55
CA ASP A 261 21.63 30.99 -0.82
C ASP A 261 20.75 30.73 0.41
N GLY A 262 21.32 30.27 1.50
CA GLY A 262 20.60 30.05 2.75
C GLY A 262 21.39 29.25 3.78
N PRO A 263 20.81 29.04 4.97
CA PRO A 263 21.47 28.32 6.07
C PRO A 263 21.37 26.78 5.96
N TYR A 264 21.09 26.25 4.77
CA TYR A 264 20.80 24.84 4.57
C TYR A 264 22.00 24.08 3.98
N PRO A 265 22.15 22.76 4.26
CA PRO A 265 23.20 21.95 3.66
C PRO A 265 23.06 21.85 2.13
N LEU A 266 24.18 21.59 1.45
CA LEU A 266 24.20 21.37 0.01
C LEU A 266 23.66 19.98 -0.36
N MET A 267 22.91 19.89 -1.46
CA MET A 267 22.39 18.65 -2.03
C MET A 267 23.53 17.69 -2.44
N SER A 268 24.63 18.22 -3.01
CA SER A 268 25.82 17.43 -3.37
C SER A 268 26.37 16.66 -2.18
N LYS A 269 26.42 17.27 -0.99
CA LYS A 269 26.86 16.60 0.24
C LYS A 269 25.90 15.50 0.68
N ALA A 270 24.59 15.76 0.62
CA ALA A 270 23.59 14.73 0.92
C ALA A 270 23.71 13.52 -0.02
N ILE A 271 24.02 13.75 -1.31
CA ILE A 271 24.24 12.68 -2.29
C ILE A 271 25.52 11.89 -1.98
N GLU A 272 26.61 12.53 -1.58
CA GLU A 272 27.83 11.86 -1.12
C GLU A 272 27.55 10.90 0.06
N TYR A 273 26.66 11.28 0.97
CA TYR A 273 26.22 10.46 2.10
C TYR A 273 25.12 9.44 1.77
N GLY A 274 24.71 9.33 0.51
CA GLY A 274 23.85 8.24 0.01
C GLY A 274 22.44 8.63 -0.37
N LEU A 275 22.04 9.90 -0.35
CA LEU A 275 20.78 10.36 -0.93
C LEU A 275 20.79 10.08 -2.45
N TYR A 276 19.63 9.67 -3.00
CA TYR A 276 19.47 9.36 -4.43
C TYR A 276 20.41 8.28 -4.99
N HIS A 277 20.74 7.29 -4.16
CA HIS A 277 21.47 6.09 -4.61
C HIS A 277 20.72 5.36 -5.75
N PRO A 278 21.36 4.45 -6.52
CA PRO A 278 20.67 3.64 -7.52
C PRO A 278 19.42 2.96 -6.96
N ARG A 279 18.32 2.95 -7.71
CA ARG A 279 16.97 2.50 -7.30
C ARG A 279 16.30 3.31 -6.18
N CYS A 280 16.83 4.48 -5.84
CA CYS A 280 16.20 5.34 -4.84
C CYS A 280 14.80 5.78 -5.29
N LYS A 281 13.81 5.63 -4.39
CA LYS A 281 12.42 6.04 -4.62
C LYS A 281 12.11 7.43 -4.04
N ASP A 282 13.04 8.00 -3.27
CA ASP A 282 12.85 9.28 -2.61
C ASP A 282 12.97 10.43 -3.62
N SER A 283 12.29 11.53 -3.34
CA SER A 283 12.22 12.73 -4.18
C SER A 283 12.28 13.96 -3.30
N HIS A 284 12.43 15.11 -3.94
CA HIS A 284 12.28 16.39 -3.29
C HIS A 284 11.22 17.23 -4.01
N THR A 285 10.74 18.24 -3.32
CA THR A 285 9.92 19.31 -3.88
C THR A 285 10.59 20.64 -3.60
N THR A 286 10.18 21.67 -4.32
CA THR A 286 10.71 23.01 -4.09
C THR A 286 10.27 23.52 -2.73
N TYR A 287 11.22 24.03 -1.95
CA TYR A 287 10.95 24.72 -0.69
C TYR A 287 10.84 26.21 -0.98
N PHE A 288 9.68 26.78 -0.69
CA PHE A 288 9.40 28.21 -0.83
C PHE A 288 9.48 28.86 0.55
N PRO A 289 10.56 29.63 0.87
CA PRO A 289 10.69 30.30 2.15
C PRO A 289 9.47 31.18 2.48
N GLY A 290 8.94 31.05 3.68
CA GLY A 290 7.77 31.78 4.13
C GLY A 290 6.41 31.20 3.69
N ILE A 291 6.38 30.17 2.84
CA ILE A 291 5.16 29.48 2.40
C ILE A 291 5.22 28.00 2.75
N SER A 292 6.36 27.34 2.43
CA SER A 292 6.55 25.91 2.73
C SER A 292 6.94 25.71 4.19
N THR A 293 6.38 24.65 4.80
CA THR A 293 6.80 24.16 6.13
C THR A 293 7.76 22.98 5.97
N ALA A 294 8.78 22.90 6.80
CA ALA A 294 9.69 21.78 6.88
C ALA A 294 9.45 20.99 8.17
N ASP A 295 9.39 19.67 8.06
CA ASP A 295 9.29 18.75 9.20
C ASP A 295 10.29 17.61 8.98
N ASP A 296 11.41 17.65 9.68
CA ASP A 296 12.46 16.64 9.67
C ASP A 296 12.45 15.75 10.93
N THR A 297 11.43 15.89 11.76
CA THR A 297 11.27 15.10 12.98
C THR A 297 10.58 13.78 12.70
N TRP A 298 11.02 12.72 13.38
CA TRP A 298 10.42 11.39 13.31
C TRP A 298 10.03 10.94 14.72
N THR A 299 8.80 10.50 14.86
CA THR A 299 8.37 9.83 16.09
C THR A 299 8.92 8.41 16.14
N GLU A 300 9.10 7.87 17.34
CA GLU A 300 9.54 6.49 17.54
C GLU A 300 8.64 5.48 16.80
N LYS A 301 7.33 5.70 16.83
CA LYS A 301 6.33 4.91 16.12
C LYS A 301 6.50 4.95 14.59
N GLU A 302 6.77 6.12 14.02
CA GLU A 302 7.03 6.24 12.57
C GLU A 302 8.28 5.45 12.15
N LEU A 303 9.33 5.48 12.98
CA LEU A 303 10.57 4.73 12.74
C LEU A 303 10.34 3.21 12.83
N GLU A 304 9.56 2.77 13.80
CA GLU A 304 9.17 1.36 13.94
C GLU A 304 8.35 0.90 12.74
N ASP A 305 7.34 1.66 12.32
CA ASP A 305 6.51 1.39 11.15
C ASP A 305 7.33 1.29 9.85
N ILE A 306 8.32 2.16 9.67
CA ILE A 306 9.27 2.09 8.55
C ILE A 306 10.03 0.75 8.58
N GLY A 307 10.52 0.33 9.75
CA GLY A 307 11.22 -0.93 9.93
C GLY A 307 10.35 -2.14 9.59
N ILE A 308 9.09 -2.15 10.03
CA ILE A 308 8.11 -3.21 9.74
C ILE A 308 7.80 -3.28 8.24
N LYS A 309 7.51 -2.13 7.60
CA LYS A 309 7.22 -2.05 6.17
C LYS A 309 8.39 -2.52 5.31
N ALA A 310 9.61 -2.14 5.67
CA ALA A 310 10.82 -2.56 4.96
C ALA A 310 11.02 -4.09 5.02
N LYS A 311 10.83 -4.71 6.19
CA LYS A 311 10.90 -6.17 6.35
C LYS A 311 9.84 -6.90 5.52
N GLN A 312 8.63 -6.36 5.43
CA GLN A 312 7.54 -6.95 4.66
C GLN A 312 7.77 -6.84 3.15
N GLU A 313 8.23 -5.68 2.66
CA GLU A 313 8.62 -5.52 1.26
C GLU A 313 9.72 -6.50 0.87
N ALA A 314 10.72 -6.71 1.72
CA ALA A 314 11.78 -7.69 1.49
C ALA A 314 11.24 -9.13 1.37
N LYS A 315 10.33 -9.54 2.27
CA LYS A 315 9.68 -10.86 2.23
C LYS A 315 8.83 -11.03 0.97
N GLN A 316 8.04 -10.02 0.59
CA GLN A 316 7.24 -10.05 -0.64
C GLN A 316 8.11 -10.18 -1.90
N GLN A 317 9.20 -9.42 -1.97
CA GLN A 317 10.14 -9.50 -3.09
C GLN A 317 10.83 -10.86 -3.15
N TYR A 318 11.18 -11.43 -2.00
CA TYR A 318 11.74 -12.79 -1.94
C TYR A 318 10.74 -13.83 -2.46
N ALA A 319 9.49 -13.78 -2.00
CA ALA A 319 8.45 -14.70 -2.47
C ALA A 319 8.22 -14.59 -3.98
N LYS A 320 8.16 -13.38 -4.54
CA LYS A 320 8.06 -13.17 -5.99
C LYS A 320 9.22 -13.81 -6.76
N ARG A 321 10.46 -13.63 -6.30
CA ARG A 321 11.63 -14.28 -6.94
C ARG A 321 11.53 -15.81 -6.88
N GLN A 322 10.99 -16.38 -5.81
CA GLN A 322 10.77 -17.83 -5.73
C GLN A 322 9.68 -18.28 -6.71
N VAL A 323 8.60 -17.54 -6.88
CA VAL A 323 7.58 -17.81 -7.91
C VAL A 323 8.21 -17.85 -9.31
N GLU A 324 8.96 -16.83 -9.67
CA GLU A 324 9.63 -16.75 -10.99
C GLU A 324 10.62 -17.89 -11.20
N LYS A 325 11.40 -18.23 -10.17
CA LYS A 325 12.32 -19.36 -10.17
C LYS A 325 11.57 -20.67 -10.47
N PHE A 326 10.53 -21.00 -9.71
CA PHE A 326 9.81 -22.26 -9.86
C PHE A 326 8.96 -22.31 -11.11
N LYS A 327 8.39 -21.21 -11.58
CA LYS A 327 7.74 -21.13 -12.92
C LYS A 327 8.71 -21.40 -14.05
N ARG A 328 9.93 -20.91 -13.96
CA ARG A 328 10.97 -21.16 -14.98
C ARG A 328 11.41 -22.62 -14.97
N LEU A 329 11.60 -23.20 -13.77
CA LEU A 329 11.91 -24.63 -13.62
C LEU A 329 10.76 -25.50 -14.15
N GLU A 330 9.51 -25.25 -13.80
CA GLU A 330 8.32 -25.95 -14.32
C GLU A 330 8.24 -25.89 -15.84
N LYS A 331 8.36 -24.69 -16.40
CA LYS A 331 8.19 -24.45 -17.83
C LYS A 331 9.26 -25.14 -18.70
N TYR A 332 10.49 -25.21 -18.20
CA TYR A 332 11.65 -25.62 -19.00
C TYR A 332 12.24 -26.96 -18.59
N SER A 333 11.80 -27.59 -17.52
CA SER A 333 12.14 -28.96 -17.19
C SER A 333 11.63 -29.91 -18.24
N LEU A 334 12.39 -30.96 -18.53
CA LEU A 334 12.01 -32.01 -19.50
C LEU A 334 11.38 -33.23 -18.82
N ASP A 335 11.75 -33.49 -17.58
CA ASP A 335 11.25 -34.59 -16.76
C ASP A 335 9.88 -34.21 -16.15
N LYS A 336 8.89 -35.11 -16.33
CA LYS A 336 7.50 -34.86 -15.88
C LYS A 336 7.36 -34.77 -14.36
N ASP A 337 8.08 -35.63 -13.62
CA ASP A 337 8.02 -35.62 -12.14
C ASP A 337 8.59 -34.32 -11.59
N ASN A 338 9.68 -33.83 -12.20
CA ASN A 338 10.24 -32.53 -11.88
C ASN A 338 9.27 -31.39 -12.21
N GLN A 339 8.61 -31.43 -13.38
CA GLN A 339 7.61 -30.41 -13.75
C GLN A 339 6.49 -30.31 -12.70
N GLU A 340 5.92 -31.45 -12.29
CA GLU A 340 4.86 -31.49 -11.28
C GLU A 340 5.34 -31.02 -9.90
N CYS A 341 6.56 -31.39 -9.50
CA CYS A 341 7.18 -30.92 -8.28
C CYS A 341 7.34 -29.39 -8.29
N TYR A 342 7.87 -28.82 -9.40
CA TYR A 342 8.08 -27.38 -9.51
C TYR A 342 6.77 -26.60 -9.61
N LYS A 343 5.74 -27.16 -10.26
CA LYS A 343 4.39 -26.60 -10.28
C LYS A 343 3.81 -26.43 -8.88
N ARG A 344 3.89 -27.47 -8.06
CA ARG A 344 3.43 -27.41 -6.65
C ARG A 344 4.18 -26.35 -5.85
N LYS A 345 5.51 -26.25 -6.04
CA LYS A 345 6.33 -25.24 -5.38
C LYS A 345 6.00 -23.82 -5.86
N SER A 346 5.74 -23.65 -7.16
CA SER A 346 5.31 -22.36 -7.73
C SER A 346 4.00 -21.89 -7.08
N GLN A 347 3.00 -22.78 -7.01
CA GLN A 347 1.72 -22.47 -6.36
C GLN A 347 1.85 -22.14 -4.87
N GLN A 348 2.71 -22.87 -4.13
CA GLN A 348 2.99 -22.57 -2.72
C GLN A 348 3.54 -21.14 -2.56
N TRP A 349 4.49 -20.74 -3.39
CA TRP A 349 5.08 -19.41 -3.34
C TRP A 349 4.16 -18.31 -3.87
N GLU A 350 3.25 -18.61 -4.83
CA GLU A 350 2.19 -17.68 -5.24
C GLU A 350 1.25 -17.37 -4.08
N ASN A 351 0.79 -18.39 -3.36
CA ASN A 351 -0.05 -18.23 -2.19
C ASN A 351 0.64 -17.38 -1.09
N GLU A 352 1.94 -17.62 -0.88
CA GLU A 352 2.72 -16.84 0.09
C GLU A 352 2.94 -15.39 -0.37
N ALA A 353 3.19 -15.15 -1.65
CA ALA A 353 3.30 -13.81 -2.22
C ALA A 353 1.97 -13.02 -2.11
N ASP A 354 0.85 -13.68 -2.34
CA ASP A 354 -0.49 -13.08 -2.20
C ASP A 354 -0.83 -12.81 -0.73
N ARG A 355 -0.41 -13.68 0.18
CA ARG A 355 -0.52 -13.45 1.63
C ARG A 355 0.21 -12.16 2.03
N PHE A 356 1.45 -11.98 1.62
CA PHE A 356 2.21 -10.75 1.89
C PHE A 356 1.59 -9.52 1.22
N LYS A 357 1.00 -9.65 0.03
CA LYS A 357 0.28 -8.57 -0.65
C LYS A 357 -0.98 -8.16 0.10
N ASN A 358 -1.73 -9.11 0.64
CA ASN A 358 -2.93 -8.85 1.44
C ASN A 358 -2.56 -8.21 2.78
N VAL A 359 -1.53 -8.70 3.46
CA VAL A 359 -0.98 -8.05 4.67
C VAL A 359 -0.52 -6.63 4.36
N LYS A 360 0.14 -6.39 3.22
CA LYS A 360 0.53 -5.04 2.79
C LYS A 360 -0.70 -4.16 2.55
N ARG A 361 -1.75 -4.66 1.87
CA ARG A 361 -3.01 -3.93 1.66
C ARG A 361 -3.74 -3.63 2.97
N GLU A 362 -3.72 -4.56 3.92
CA GLU A 362 -4.28 -4.34 5.25
C GLU A 362 -3.48 -3.28 6.03
N LEU A 363 -2.16 -3.29 5.93
CA LEU A 363 -1.30 -2.29 6.56
C LEU A 363 -1.34 -0.92 5.87
N GLU A 364 -1.48 -0.87 4.55
CA GLU A 364 -1.74 0.38 3.82
C GLU A 364 -3.10 0.95 4.20
N LYS A 365 -4.13 0.12 4.38
CA LYS A 365 -5.42 0.53 4.93
C LYS A 365 -5.30 1.02 6.38
N ILE A 366 -4.45 0.40 7.18
CA ILE A 366 -4.17 0.82 8.57
C ILE A 366 -3.37 2.14 8.58
N SER A 367 -2.47 2.39 7.62
CA SER A 367 -1.67 3.63 7.59
C SER A 367 -2.46 4.87 7.16
N ASP A 368 -3.47 4.72 6.29
CA ASP A 368 -4.41 5.79 5.95
C ASP A 368 -5.52 5.96 7.02
N HIS A 369 -5.71 4.95 7.88
CA HIS A 369 -6.77 4.85 8.88
C HIS A 369 -6.18 4.45 10.24
N SER A 370 -5.00 4.97 10.60
CA SER A 370 -4.46 4.77 11.94
C SER A 370 -5.45 5.31 12.98
N PRO A 371 -5.76 4.55 14.05
CA PRO A 371 -6.58 5.05 15.13
C PRO A 371 -5.92 6.30 15.73
N VAL A 372 -6.63 7.40 15.73
CA VAL A 372 -6.17 8.66 16.34
C VAL A 372 -7.11 9.03 17.46
N SER A 373 -6.56 9.58 18.55
CA SER A 373 -7.36 10.17 19.61
C SER A 373 -8.32 11.21 19.01
N ILE A 374 -9.51 11.36 19.59
CA ILE A 374 -10.46 12.38 19.17
C ILE A 374 -9.85 13.80 19.22
N PHE A 375 -8.91 14.01 20.12
CA PHE A 375 -8.18 15.27 20.27
C PHE A 375 -7.15 15.53 19.17
N ASP A 376 -6.76 14.48 18.41
CA ASP A 376 -5.72 14.53 17.37
C ASP A 376 -6.28 14.30 15.95
N ILE A 377 -7.62 14.23 15.80
CA ILE A 377 -8.26 14.05 14.49
C ILE A 377 -7.92 15.23 13.57
N LYS A 378 -7.39 14.92 12.40
CA LYS A 378 -7.19 15.87 11.29
C LYS A 378 -8.47 15.95 10.44
N SER A 379 -9.50 16.61 10.94
CA SER A 379 -10.78 16.77 10.23
C SER A 379 -11.34 18.17 10.49
N LYS A 380 -12.01 18.72 9.49
CA LYS A 380 -12.76 19.98 9.63
C LYS A 380 -13.92 19.89 10.65
N TYR A 381 -14.27 18.69 11.07
CA TYR A 381 -15.31 18.43 12.05
C TYR A 381 -14.79 18.29 13.49
N LYS A 382 -13.47 18.37 13.68
CA LYS A 382 -12.83 18.17 14.98
C LYS A 382 -13.38 19.12 16.06
N GLU A 383 -13.37 20.41 15.75
CA GLU A 383 -13.78 21.44 16.72
C GLU A 383 -15.23 21.25 17.16
N ASP A 384 -16.10 20.92 16.24
CA ASP A 384 -17.52 20.69 16.48
C ASP A 384 -17.77 19.42 17.34
N ILE A 385 -17.00 18.36 17.13
CA ILE A 385 -17.06 17.15 17.98
C ILE A 385 -16.53 17.46 19.39
N LEU A 386 -15.43 18.23 19.48
CA LEU A 386 -14.85 18.62 20.78
C LEU A 386 -15.78 19.54 21.55
N GLU A 387 -16.50 20.45 20.89
CA GLU A 387 -17.54 21.28 21.50
C GLU A 387 -18.61 20.38 22.12
N THR A 388 -19.13 19.40 21.38
CA THR A 388 -20.10 18.43 21.89
C THR A 388 -19.57 17.65 23.11
N ILE A 389 -18.27 17.25 23.08
CA ILE A 389 -17.64 16.57 24.24
C ILE A 389 -17.53 17.50 25.45
N ASN A 390 -17.18 18.76 25.24
CA ASN A 390 -17.10 19.74 26.31
C ASN A 390 -18.47 20.04 26.94
N ASP A 391 -19.52 19.89 26.16
CA ASP A 391 -20.91 20.04 26.61
C ASP A 391 -21.49 18.80 27.29
N CYS A 392 -20.78 17.65 27.28
CA CYS A 392 -21.21 16.46 27.99
C CYS A 392 -21.37 16.72 29.52
N PRO A 393 -22.16 15.89 30.25
CA PRO A 393 -22.12 15.87 31.70
C PRO A 393 -20.69 15.70 32.23
N ASP A 394 -20.34 16.41 33.31
CA ASP A 394 -18.96 16.51 33.81
C ASP A 394 -18.27 15.16 34.01
N ILE A 395 -18.99 14.16 34.51
CA ILE A 395 -18.47 12.82 34.74
C ILE A 395 -18.12 12.13 33.42
N ILE A 396 -18.92 12.27 32.37
CA ILE A 396 -18.65 11.72 31.03
C ILE A 396 -17.46 12.45 30.41
N HIS A 397 -17.43 13.78 30.51
CA HIS A 397 -16.32 14.58 30.01
C HIS A 397 -15.00 14.16 30.68
N GLN A 398 -14.98 14.06 32.02
CA GLN A 398 -13.79 13.62 32.75
C GLN A 398 -13.34 12.20 32.35
N PHE A 399 -14.27 11.27 32.22
CA PHE A 399 -13.96 9.91 31.77
C PHE A 399 -13.33 9.88 30.34
N ILE A 400 -13.90 10.64 29.39
CA ILE A 400 -13.35 10.77 28.04
C ILE A 400 -11.94 11.38 28.08
N GLN A 401 -11.69 12.38 28.91
CA GLN A 401 -10.38 13.00 29.08
C GLN A 401 -9.34 12.03 29.67
N GLN A 402 -9.71 11.25 30.69
CA GLN A 402 -8.83 10.24 31.30
C GLN A 402 -8.47 9.13 30.32
N HIS A 403 -9.40 8.73 29.44
CA HIS A 403 -9.25 7.66 28.46
C HIS A 403 -9.00 8.18 27.04
N ARG A 404 -8.42 9.38 26.91
CA ARG A 404 -8.19 10.04 25.61
C ARG A 404 -7.37 9.20 24.63
N ASP A 405 -6.46 8.38 25.13
CA ASP A 405 -5.58 7.52 24.31
C ASP A 405 -6.23 6.16 24.01
N ASP A 406 -7.27 5.78 24.75
CA ASP A 406 -8.06 4.56 24.53
C ASP A 406 -9.30 4.80 23.65
N ILE A 407 -9.84 6.02 23.64
CA ILE A 407 -10.97 6.42 22.79
C ILE A 407 -10.42 6.96 21.47
N VAL A 408 -10.13 6.04 20.55
CA VAL A 408 -9.50 6.34 19.25
C VAL A 408 -10.46 6.14 18.10
N PHE A 409 -10.33 6.98 17.08
CA PHE A 409 -11.19 7.03 15.91
C PHE A 409 -10.46 6.67 14.63
N ILE A 410 -11.19 6.01 13.72
CA ILE A 410 -10.77 5.69 12.37
C ILE A 410 -11.79 6.29 11.42
N ASN A 411 -11.42 7.35 10.71
CA ASN A 411 -12.32 8.00 9.74
C ASN A 411 -12.37 7.21 8.42
N GLU A 412 -13.52 6.66 8.09
CA GLU A 412 -13.75 5.89 6.87
C GLU A 412 -14.83 6.52 6.01
N SER A 413 -14.46 7.21 4.94
CA SER A 413 -15.39 7.89 4.04
C SER A 413 -16.36 6.96 3.28
N ALA A 414 -16.02 5.69 3.13
CA ALA A 414 -16.87 4.67 2.49
C ALA A 414 -17.78 3.92 3.48
N LEU A 415 -17.74 4.24 4.78
CA LEU A 415 -18.53 3.55 5.78
C LEU A 415 -20.00 3.96 5.71
N THR A 416 -20.90 2.99 5.64
CA THR A 416 -22.37 3.21 5.61
C THR A 416 -22.99 3.27 7.01
N GLY A 417 -22.27 2.86 8.05
CA GLY A 417 -22.72 2.92 9.45
C GLY A 417 -21.51 2.87 10.38
N ASN A 418 -21.54 3.69 11.45
CA ASN A 418 -20.46 3.71 12.44
C ASN A 418 -20.40 2.38 13.20
N ARG A 419 -19.22 2.02 13.75
CA ARG A 419 -19.05 0.79 14.55
C ARG A 419 -17.83 0.82 15.44
N GLU A 420 -17.97 0.30 16.65
CA GLU A 420 -16.89 0.14 17.62
C GLU A 420 -16.34 -1.29 17.60
N ASN A 421 -15.03 -1.44 17.75
CA ASN A 421 -14.34 -2.72 17.95
C ASN A 421 -13.08 -2.53 18.82
N LYS A 422 -12.33 -3.62 19.08
CA LYS A 422 -11.11 -3.59 19.91
C LYS A 422 -10.04 -2.60 19.44
N ASN A 423 -10.01 -2.24 18.15
CA ASN A 423 -8.99 -1.38 17.54
C ASN A 423 -9.40 0.10 17.50
N GLY A 424 -10.63 0.43 17.85
CA GLY A 424 -11.13 1.80 17.83
C GLY A 424 -12.55 1.93 17.27
N ILE A 425 -12.99 3.17 17.14
CA ILE A 425 -14.30 3.56 16.64
C ILE A 425 -14.16 3.94 15.16
N ARG A 426 -14.83 3.21 14.31
CA ARG A 426 -14.90 3.49 12.86
C ARG A 426 -16.07 4.40 12.58
N VAL A 427 -15.81 5.56 12.01
CA VAL A 427 -16.82 6.60 11.75
C VAL A 427 -16.69 7.17 10.35
N ASN A 428 -17.81 7.60 9.79
CA ASN A 428 -17.84 8.50 8.66
C ASN A 428 -18.33 9.87 9.15
N PHE A 429 -17.41 10.74 9.52
CA PHE A 429 -17.74 12.06 10.07
C PHE A 429 -18.61 12.89 9.14
N LYS A 430 -18.47 12.76 7.81
CA LYS A 430 -19.27 13.53 6.84
C LYS A 430 -20.75 13.13 6.88
N THR A 431 -21.04 11.83 6.96
CA THR A 431 -22.43 11.33 7.01
C THR A 431 -23.04 11.55 8.37
N ASP A 432 -22.27 11.37 9.45
CA ASP A 432 -22.75 11.50 10.82
C ASP A 432 -23.00 12.97 11.24
N PHE A 433 -22.23 13.90 10.68
CA PHE A 433 -22.51 15.34 10.82
C PHE A 433 -23.89 15.75 10.27
N LYS A 434 -24.38 15.03 9.23
CA LYS A 434 -25.68 15.25 8.58
C LYS A 434 -26.72 14.20 8.97
N ASN A 435 -26.53 13.53 10.10
CA ASN A 435 -27.42 12.46 10.53
C ASN A 435 -28.82 13.00 10.84
N GLU A 436 -29.84 12.43 10.23
CA GLU A 436 -31.25 12.82 10.41
C GLU A 436 -31.73 12.66 11.86
N ARG A 437 -31.12 11.76 12.62
CA ARG A 437 -31.39 11.51 14.04
C ARG A 437 -30.71 12.54 14.97
N GLY A 438 -30.03 13.50 14.41
CA GLY A 438 -29.24 14.50 15.09
C GLY A 438 -27.74 14.34 14.82
N LYS A 439 -27.05 15.46 14.77
CA LYS A 439 -25.63 15.58 14.54
C LYS A 439 -24.84 14.75 15.55
N TRP A 440 -23.89 13.92 15.09
CA TRP A 440 -23.03 13.04 15.89
C TRP A 440 -23.73 11.90 16.65
N THR A 441 -24.99 11.59 16.35
CA THR A 441 -25.72 10.47 16.97
C THR A 441 -24.93 9.15 16.87
N GLY A 442 -24.49 8.78 15.68
CA GLY A 442 -23.73 7.55 15.48
C GLY A 442 -22.35 7.57 16.17
N THR A 443 -21.67 8.70 16.15
CA THR A 443 -20.37 8.86 16.81
C THR A 443 -20.49 8.67 18.33
N PHE A 444 -21.45 9.32 18.98
CA PHE A 444 -21.64 9.19 20.43
C PHE A 444 -22.25 7.84 20.86
N HIS A 445 -23.03 7.20 20.00
CA HIS A 445 -23.45 5.81 20.21
C HIS A 445 -22.25 4.87 20.29
N GLU A 446 -21.30 4.97 19.35
CA GLU A 446 -20.08 4.12 19.35
C GLU A 446 -19.10 4.51 20.48
N ILE A 447 -19.05 5.79 20.90
CA ILE A 447 -18.34 6.19 22.12
C ILE A 447 -18.97 5.48 23.32
N GLY A 448 -20.30 5.41 23.43
CA GLY A 448 -21.01 4.68 24.47
C GLY A 448 -20.58 3.20 24.55
N HIS A 449 -20.47 2.52 23.43
CA HIS A 449 -19.92 1.15 23.39
C HIS A 449 -18.46 1.08 23.89
N ARG A 450 -17.66 2.09 23.59
CA ARG A 450 -16.27 2.15 24.04
C ARG A 450 -16.16 2.43 25.53
N VAL A 451 -16.97 3.35 26.05
CA VAL A 451 -17.05 3.65 27.48
C VAL A 451 -17.49 2.41 28.26
N ASP A 452 -18.55 1.74 27.86
CA ASP A 452 -19.00 0.47 28.45
C ASP A 452 -17.87 -0.58 28.50
N ARG A 453 -17.09 -0.69 27.42
CA ARG A 453 -15.94 -1.61 27.37
C ARG A 453 -14.84 -1.23 28.36
N LEU A 454 -14.50 0.06 28.45
CA LEU A 454 -13.43 0.56 29.32
C LEU A 454 -13.82 0.50 30.81
N SER A 455 -15.12 0.67 31.11
CA SER A 455 -15.68 0.56 32.47
C SER A 455 -16.01 -0.87 32.91
N GLY A 456 -15.45 -1.90 32.24
CA GLY A 456 -15.65 -3.30 32.62
C GLY A 456 -16.96 -3.92 32.16
N ARG A 457 -17.66 -3.29 31.18
CA ARG A 457 -18.94 -3.74 30.62
C ARG A 457 -20.08 -3.75 31.63
N MET A 458 -20.34 -2.60 32.23
CA MET A 458 -21.46 -2.39 33.16
C MET A 458 -22.80 -2.78 32.54
N SER A 459 -22.96 -2.63 31.21
CA SER A 459 -24.14 -3.06 30.46
C SER A 459 -24.48 -4.53 30.55
N HIS A 460 -23.52 -5.39 30.97
CA HIS A 460 -23.74 -6.84 31.13
C HIS A 460 -24.32 -7.22 32.51
N ARG A 461 -24.59 -6.26 33.39
CA ARG A 461 -25.26 -6.53 34.68
C ARG A 461 -26.62 -7.17 34.42
N PRO A 462 -26.92 -8.34 35.02
CA PRO A 462 -28.20 -9.02 34.83
C PRO A 462 -29.41 -8.11 35.17
N GLU A 463 -29.28 -7.32 36.24
CA GLU A 463 -30.29 -6.43 36.75
C GLU A 463 -30.66 -5.33 35.73
N PHE A 464 -29.69 -4.88 34.94
CA PHE A 464 -29.93 -3.90 33.88
C PHE A 464 -30.78 -4.48 32.74
N LYS A 465 -30.48 -5.72 32.34
CA LYS A 465 -31.28 -6.44 31.36
C LYS A 465 -32.69 -6.70 31.88
N GLU A 466 -32.84 -7.16 33.12
CA GLU A 466 -34.14 -7.41 33.76
C GLU A 466 -34.97 -6.12 33.84
N ALA A 467 -34.35 -4.98 34.15
CA ALA A 467 -35.03 -3.69 34.17
C ALA A 467 -35.57 -3.30 32.80
N LEU A 468 -34.77 -3.48 31.70
CA LEU A 468 -35.21 -3.25 30.32
C LEU A 468 -36.42 -4.10 29.95
N GLU A 469 -36.33 -5.41 30.22
CA GLU A 469 -37.40 -6.36 29.91
C GLU A 469 -38.67 -6.06 30.70
N LYS A 470 -38.54 -5.67 31.98
CA LYS A 470 -39.68 -5.29 32.83
C LYS A 470 -40.34 -3.99 32.40
N ASP A 471 -39.54 -2.97 32.05
CA ASP A 471 -40.10 -1.70 31.57
C ASP A 471 -40.86 -1.90 30.25
N PHE A 472 -40.31 -2.68 29.31
CA PHE A 472 -41.00 -3.06 28.08
C PHE A 472 -42.30 -3.83 28.35
N ALA A 473 -42.25 -4.86 29.21
CA ALA A 473 -43.44 -5.64 29.56
C ALA A 473 -44.53 -4.77 30.22
N ASN A 474 -44.18 -3.82 31.06
CA ASN A 474 -45.11 -2.90 31.68
C ASN A 474 -45.87 -2.06 30.65
N ILE A 475 -45.15 -1.54 29.62
CA ILE A 475 -45.79 -0.78 28.52
C ILE A 475 -46.77 -1.66 27.74
N VAL A 476 -46.34 -2.86 27.34
CA VAL A 476 -47.19 -3.78 26.58
C VAL A 476 -48.42 -4.19 27.38
N ASN A 477 -48.24 -4.59 28.65
CA ASN A 477 -49.35 -4.95 29.53
C ASN A 477 -50.32 -3.77 29.80
N GLY A 478 -49.75 -2.56 29.96
CA GLY A 478 -50.55 -1.34 30.09
C GLY A 478 -51.42 -1.09 28.85
N TYR A 479 -50.84 -1.23 27.68
CA TYR A 479 -51.56 -1.08 26.41
C TYR A 479 -52.66 -2.13 26.24
N GLN A 480 -52.37 -3.41 26.50
CA GLN A 480 -53.35 -4.48 26.43
C GLN A 480 -54.54 -4.26 27.37
N LYS A 481 -54.25 -3.80 28.61
CA LYS A 481 -55.34 -3.50 29.58
C LYS A 481 -56.18 -2.30 29.17
N MET A 482 -55.57 -1.27 28.59
CA MET A 482 -56.25 -0.05 28.18
C MET A 482 -57.18 -0.29 27.00
N TYR A 483 -56.74 -1.09 26.00
CA TYR A 483 -57.43 -1.30 24.73
C TYR A 483 -58.09 -2.68 24.61
N ASN A 484 -57.95 -3.54 25.62
CA ASN A 484 -58.47 -4.90 25.65
C ASN A 484 -58.13 -5.73 24.38
N CYS A 485 -56.83 -5.70 24.01
CA CYS A 485 -56.31 -6.27 22.77
C CYS A 485 -55.28 -7.40 23.02
N THR A 486 -54.99 -8.18 21.98
CA THR A 486 -53.96 -9.22 22.03
C THR A 486 -52.55 -8.61 22.09
N ILE A 487 -51.55 -9.42 22.40
CA ILE A 487 -50.16 -8.97 22.48
C ILE A 487 -49.63 -8.55 21.08
N GLU A 488 -50.04 -9.25 20.03
CA GLU A 488 -49.68 -8.95 18.66
C GLU A 488 -50.28 -7.61 18.20
N GLU A 489 -51.53 -7.33 18.58
CA GLU A 489 -52.18 -6.05 18.32
C GLU A 489 -51.51 -4.92 19.09
N ALA A 490 -51.16 -5.15 20.36
CA ALA A 490 -50.42 -4.19 21.14
C ALA A 490 -49.02 -3.90 20.53
N TYR A 491 -48.27 -4.91 20.09
CA TYR A 491 -46.99 -4.71 19.42
C TYR A 491 -47.10 -3.86 18.15
N LYS A 492 -48.12 -4.15 17.32
CA LYS A 492 -48.36 -3.40 16.10
C LYS A 492 -48.67 -1.92 16.37
N GLU A 493 -49.56 -1.66 17.32
CA GLU A 493 -49.96 -0.28 17.62
C GLU A 493 -48.88 0.52 18.34
N ILE A 494 -48.17 -0.10 19.28
CA ILE A 494 -47.00 0.52 19.92
C ILE A 494 -45.93 0.79 18.85
N GLY A 495 -45.66 -0.17 17.94
CA GLY A 495 -44.75 0.00 16.82
C GLY A 495 -45.10 1.19 15.93
N ASN A 496 -46.42 1.39 15.66
CA ASN A 496 -46.89 2.55 14.91
C ASN A 496 -46.69 3.88 15.67
N ALA A 497 -46.82 3.87 16.99
CA ALA A 497 -46.67 5.06 17.83
C ALA A 497 -45.20 5.49 18.03
N ILE A 498 -44.20 4.60 17.82
CA ILE A 498 -42.76 4.86 17.97
C ILE A 498 -42.04 5.02 16.62
N LYS A 499 -42.76 5.53 15.59
CA LYS A 499 -42.18 5.93 14.32
C LYS A 499 -41.55 7.32 14.42
N GLY A 500 -40.48 7.53 13.64
CA GLY A 500 -39.76 8.79 13.63
C GLY A 500 -38.32 8.68 14.15
N PRO A 501 -37.44 9.59 13.74
CA PRO A 501 -36.03 9.56 14.10
C PRO A 501 -35.77 9.74 15.61
N GLU A 502 -36.67 10.41 16.35
CA GLU A 502 -36.63 10.61 17.79
C GLU A 502 -36.85 9.31 18.57
N PHE A 503 -37.62 8.37 18.04
CA PHE A 503 -37.92 7.07 18.66
C PHE A 503 -36.96 5.96 18.24
N HIS A 504 -35.94 6.26 17.44
CA HIS A 504 -35.00 5.25 16.91
C HIS A 504 -34.45 4.30 17.98
N SER A 505 -34.03 4.81 19.13
CA SER A 505 -33.48 4.02 20.25
C SER A 505 -34.54 3.10 20.88
N VAL A 506 -35.75 3.61 21.06
CA VAL A 506 -36.87 2.83 21.62
C VAL A 506 -37.30 1.74 20.64
N SER A 507 -37.44 2.08 19.37
CA SER A 507 -37.81 1.13 18.28
C SER A 507 -36.81 -0.02 18.19
N ASP A 508 -35.52 0.27 18.29
CA ASP A 508 -34.46 -0.76 18.25
C ASP A 508 -34.54 -1.72 19.44
N LEU A 509 -34.67 -1.18 20.64
CA LEU A 509 -34.74 -1.96 21.88
C LEU A 509 -36.07 -2.74 22.00
N PHE A 510 -37.18 -2.16 21.61
CA PHE A 510 -38.48 -2.85 21.59
C PHE A 510 -38.49 -3.97 20.58
N GLY A 511 -37.89 -3.73 19.39
CA GLY A 511 -37.66 -4.78 18.39
C GLY A 511 -36.84 -5.94 18.90
N ALA A 512 -35.78 -5.67 19.67
CA ALA A 512 -34.97 -6.69 20.31
C ALA A 512 -35.78 -7.59 21.28
N MET A 513 -36.60 -6.97 22.12
CA MET A 513 -37.36 -7.67 23.17
C MET A 513 -38.63 -8.37 22.65
N SER A 514 -39.20 -7.90 21.54
CA SER A 514 -40.39 -8.50 20.90
C SER A 514 -40.04 -9.50 19.78
N GLY A 515 -38.78 -9.82 19.54
CA GLY A 515 -38.39 -10.66 18.40
C GLY A 515 -38.69 -10.01 17.03
N GLY A 516 -38.68 -8.69 16.96
CA GLY A 516 -38.92 -7.91 15.73
C GLY A 516 -40.39 -7.59 15.44
N GLN A 517 -41.30 -7.82 16.39
CA GLN A 517 -42.73 -7.59 16.18
C GLN A 517 -43.19 -6.16 16.60
N CYS A 518 -42.57 -5.60 17.63
CA CYS A 518 -42.84 -4.25 18.13
C CYS A 518 -41.75 -3.30 17.67
N VAL A 519 -41.86 -2.80 16.43
CA VAL A 519 -40.84 -1.91 15.83
C VAL A 519 -41.48 -0.71 15.15
N GLY A 520 -40.87 0.46 15.27
CA GLY A 520 -41.17 1.63 14.46
C GLY A 520 -40.42 1.61 13.12
N ASP A 521 -39.67 2.65 12.84
CA ASP A 521 -38.91 2.78 11.57
C ASP A 521 -37.55 2.12 11.60
N TYR A 522 -37.05 1.65 12.73
CA TYR A 522 -35.71 1.07 12.86
C TYR A 522 -35.65 -0.11 13.82
N CYS A 523 -34.94 -1.14 13.41
CA CYS A 523 -34.49 -2.24 14.27
C CYS A 523 -33.29 -2.94 13.63
N HIS A 524 -32.36 -3.41 14.44
CA HIS A 524 -31.31 -4.31 13.96
C HIS A 524 -31.91 -5.64 13.50
N ASN A 525 -32.02 -5.82 12.16
CA ASN A 525 -32.75 -6.93 11.54
C ASN A 525 -31.85 -8.06 11.01
N LYS A 526 -30.52 -8.02 11.26
CA LYS A 526 -29.62 -9.10 10.85
C LYS A 526 -29.93 -10.38 11.62
N PRO A 527 -30.11 -11.54 10.96
CA PRO A 527 -30.36 -12.80 11.63
C PRO A 527 -29.34 -13.08 12.75
N GLY A 528 -29.81 -13.39 13.97
CA GLY A 528 -28.96 -13.68 15.10
C GLY A 528 -28.25 -12.48 15.73
N TYR A 529 -28.52 -11.25 15.34
CA TYR A 529 -27.90 -10.07 15.94
C TYR A 529 -28.10 -10.01 17.44
N TRP A 530 -29.35 -10.17 17.89
CA TRP A 530 -29.76 -10.08 19.29
C TRP A 530 -29.48 -11.34 20.12
N ASN A 531 -29.10 -12.47 19.47
CA ASN A 531 -28.81 -13.75 20.17
C ASN A 531 -27.47 -13.76 20.91
N LYS A 532 -26.66 -12.72 20.77
CA LYS A 532 -25.37 -12.63 21.43
C LYS A 532 -25.55 -12.22 22.89
N LEU A 533 -24.84 -12.90 23.79
CA LEU A 533 -24.86 -12.61 25.22
C LEU A 533 -24.56 -11.14 25.52
N GLY A 534 -25.40 -10.51 26.35
CA GLY A 534 -25.27 -9.11 26.75
C GLY A 534 -25.59 -8.08 25.65
N ARG A 535 -26.07 -8.49 24.48
CA ARG A 535 -26.30 -7.58 23.36
C ARG A 535 -27.35 -6.52 23.68
N LEU A 536 -28.48 -6.89 24.27
CA LEU A 536 -29.56 -5.97 24.61
C LEU A 536 -29.07 -4.85 25.57
N GLY A 537 -28.45 -5.23 26.67
CA GLY A 537 -27.90 -4.24 27.61
C GLY A 537 -26.86 -3.32 26.98
N ARG A 538 -26.00 -3.89 26.13
CA ARG A 538 -24.93 -3.14 25.45
C ARG A 538 -25.50 -2.08 24.48
N GLU A 539 -26.49 -2.42 23.68
CA GLU A 539 -27.15 -1.45 22.78
C GLU A 539 -27.95 -0.42 23.58
N ALA A 540 -28.65 -0.84 24.65
CA ALA A 540 -29.35 0.09 25.54
C ALA A 540 -28.40 1.09 26.19
N PHE A 541 -27.26 0.63 26.74
CA PHE A 541 -26.24 1.51 27.30
C PHE A 541 -25.75 2.54 26.27
N ALA A 542 -25.45 2.12 25.04
CA ALA A 542 -24.96 3.00 23.97
C ALA A 542 -26.02 4.03 23.55
N HIS A 543 -27.29 3.65 23.45
CA HIS A 543 -28.39 4.56 23.13
C HIS A 543 -28.61 5.59 24.25
N PHE A 544 -28.59 5.16 25.53
CA PHE A 544 -28.77 6.06 26.66
C PHE A 544 -27.57 7.00 26.80
N PHE A 545 -26.35 6.49 26.59
CA PHE A 545 -25.12 7.29 26.61
C PHE A 545 -25.13 8.35 25.50
N GLU A 546 -25.54 8.01 24.28
CA GLU A 546 -25.64 8.94 23.17
C GLU A 546 -26.57 10.11 23.50
N ALA A 547 -27.77 9.83 23.99
CA ALA A 547 -28.75 10.85 24.34
C ALA A 547 -28.24 11.75 25.50
N MET A 548 -27.66 11.15 26.54
CA MET A 548 -27.14 11.88 27.69
C MET A 548 -25.94 12.74 27.33
N SER A 549 -24.98 12.20 26.58
CA SER A 549 -23.76 12.93 26.18
C SER A 549 -24.05 14.14 25.30
N ARG A 550 -25.04 14.05 24.44
CA ARG A 550 -25.46 15.15 23.57
C ARG A 550 -26.45 16.10 24.20
N ARG A 551 -26.83 15.86 25.48
CA ARG A 551 -27.88 16.61 26.19
C ARG A 551 -29.17 16.75 25.38
N ASP A 552 -29.54 15.73 24.64
CA ASP A 552 -30.77 15.70 23.83
C ASP A 552 -31.98 15.47 24.74
N SER A 553 -32.53 16.55 25.26
CA SER A 553 -33.61 16.51 26.26
C SER A 553 -34.84 15.75 25.73
N GLY A 554 -35.18 15.89 24.43
CA GLY A 554 -36.32 15.19 23.85
C GLY A 554 -36.13 13.68 23.87
N LYS A 555 -34.95 13.19 23.47
CA LYS A 555 -34.63 11.75 23.52
C LYS A 555 -34.50 11.24 24.95
N ILE A 556 -33.90 12.03 25.85
CA ILE A 556 -33.80 11.67 27.26
C ILE A 556 -35.18 11.46 27.86
N ASP A 557 -36.14 12.35 27.60
CA ASP A 557 -37.50 12.25 28.11
C ASP A 557 -38.24 11.03 27.56
N ILE A 558 -38.07 10.75 26.25
CA ILE A 558 -38.62 9.55 25.61
C ILE A 558 -38.02 8.26 26.23
N LEU A 559 -36.72 8.24 26.47
CA LEU A 559 -36.05 7.09 27.08
C LEU A 559 -36.47 6.89 28.55
N LYS A 560 -36.58 7.95 29.33
CA LYS A 560 -37.07 7.90 30.71
C LYS A 560 -38.51 7.44 30.82
N GLN A 561 -39.37 7.84 29.88
CA GLN A 561 -40.77 7.37 29.82
C GLN A 561 -40.85 5.90 29.36
N SER A 562 -40.03 5.49 28.42
CA SER A 562 -40.04 4.12 27.86
C SER A 562 -39.31 3.11 28.78
N PHE A 563 -38.26 3.54 29.49
CA PHE A 563 -37.42 2.69 30.32
C PHE A 563 -37.11 3.31 31.70
N PRO A 564 -38.09 3.60 32.53
CA PRO A 564 -37.90 4.36 33.78
C PRO A 564 -36.93 3.66 34.75
N GLN A 565 -37.02 2.33 34.92
CA GLN A 565 -36.14 1.59 35.82
C GLN A 565 -34.74 1.43 35.21
N ALA A 566 -34.68 1.00 33.93
CA ALA A 566 -33.40 0.81 33.27
C ALA A 566 -32.62 2.12 33.06
N TYR A 567 -33.29 3.21 32.74
CA TYR A 567 -32.61 4.50 32.59
C TYR A 567 -32.04 5.02 33.94
N LYS A 568 -32.76 4.81 35.04
CA LYS A 568 -32.22 5.15 36.36
C LYS A 568 -30.98 4.32 36.69
N MET A 569 -30.99 3.00 36.41
CA MET A 569 -29.82 2.16 36.60
C MET A 569 -28.64 2.61 35.72
N PHE A 570 -28.93 3.06 34.50
CA PHE A 570 -27.90 3.63 33.64
C PHE A 570 -27.32 4.94 34.24
N GLU A 571 -28.14 5.84 34.80
CA GLU A 571 -27.64 7.03 35.53
C GLU A 571 -26.72 6.64 36.69
N ASP A 572 -27.08 5.60 37.46
CA ASP A 572 -26.24 5.07 38.55
C ASP A 572 -24.90 4.49 37.98
N MET A 573 -24.94 3.75 36.88
CA MET A 573 -23.72 3.23 36.19
C MET A 573 -22.81 4.37 35.69
N ILE A 574 -23.40 5.47 35.15
CA ILE A 574 -22.60 6.64 34.76
C ILE A 574 -21.96 7.28 35.99
N GLY A 575 -22.67 7.30 37.15
CA GLY A 575 -22.11 7.76 38.41
C GLY A 575 -20.91 6.97 38.94
N GLU A 576 -20.75 5.73 38.48
CA GLU A 576 -19.63 4.84 38.86
C GLU A 576 -18.42 4.93 37.91
N LEU A 577 -18.44 5.78 36.86
CA LEU A 577 -17.38 5.85 35.84
C LEU A 577 -16.04 6.39 36.38
N LEU A 578 -16.01 7.15 37.45
CA LEU A 578 -14.85 7.73 38.11
C LEU A 578 -14.75 7.14 39.51
#